data_d52d3af2944e15723cd385bcb8a04031
#
_entry.id   d52d3af2944e15723cd385bcb8a04031
#
_cell.length_a   1.000
_cell.length_b   1.000
_cell.length_c   1.000
_cell.angle_alpha   90.00
_cell.angle_beta   90.00
_cell.angle_gamma   90.00
#
_symmetry.space_group_name_H-M   'P 1'
#
loop_
_entity.id
_entity.type
_entity.pdbx_description
1 polymer ?
#
loop_
_entity_poly.entity_id
_entity_poly.type
_entity_poly.pdbx_seq_one_letter_code
_entity_poly.pdbx_strand_id
1 'polypeptide(L)'
;MIQQILLIVCIFNPIVNCLQASDFYVENLPLLPKDATSSTRMHAGYLPVYPMRDGALFFWHFSRKYHVDKPRTVVWLEGGLGAWMSIGPYKFQDDNTIVENKASWHWFTHLLFIDQPVGTGFSYVDSDEYLRDLDEVTDQLLVFFDRYIEVFPELLENDIYLAGESYAGQFIPYLARAILQKQSKLKLCGLLIGNGWIDPAALYPTYLPFAVAHQLIEQDSMLYNSINNQEKLCRDALSQKVHIRNEFCDSIIFQIAREGPTTEFYTKNHRNKCINIHNIADQSAECDMNLSLDYARLTTYLNREDVMLAIHVDSKKSNWYALVFSITIALEARNSPPSVSLLPDLLGQIPIVLYNGDYDLVCNHWGTEKMIDQMTWNGRTGFDLGDGTFAPIEPWIVDGQTAGRIRSARNLTYIRVYNASHSVTLSQPYRSRAMLHQFIKLNNTTRHFKAKHNGLIIFSIVIFIVIISCTCLFLYKKYPFQEPKQHNFRLIFISLFCYCIC
;
A
#
# COMPACT_ATOMS: atom_id res chain seq x y z
N MET A 1 23.33 -26.53 -7.54
CA MET A 1 23.14 -27.65 -8.49
C MET A 1 22.14 -27.32 -9.58
N ILE A 2 20.93 -26.80 -9.28
CA ILE A 2 19.92 -26.38 -10.29
C ILE A 2 20.43 -25.23 -11.17
N GLN A 3 21.07 -24.21 -10.59
CA GLN A 3 21.68 -23.10 -11.34
C GLN A 3 22.80 -23.56 -12.29
N GLN A 4 23.58 -24.54 -11.89
CA GLN A 4 24.63 -25.11 -12.75
C GLN A 4 24.05 -25.95 -13.90
N ILE A 5 22.93 -26.63 -13.67
CA ILE A 5 22.23 -27.41 -14.72
C ILE A 5 21.56 -26.46 -15.71
N LEU A 6 20.90 -25.38 -15.25
CA LEU A 6 20.32 -24.34 -16.11
C LEU A 6 21.41 -23.64 -16.95
N LEU A 7 22.54 -23.29 -16.33
CA LEU A 7 23.70 -22.71 -17.05
C LEU A 7 24.25 -23.64 -18.13
N ILE A 8 24.30 -24.94 -17.84
CA ILE A 8 24.75 -25.97 -18.81
C ILE A 8 23.75 -26.10 -19.97
N VAL A 9 22.43 -26.07 -19.72
CA VAL A 9 21.39 -26.11 -20.76
C VAL A 9 21.48 -24.87 -21.65
N CYS A 10 21.73 -23.68 -21.08
CA CYS A 10 21.90 -22.45 -21.85
C CYS A 10 23.19 -22.40 -22.68
N ILE A 11 24.27 -23.04 -22.21
CA ILE A 11 25.55 -23.10 -22.94
C ILE A 11 25.48 -24.05 -24.15
N PHE A 12 24.68 -25.11 -24.06
CA PHE A 12 24.59 -26.13 -25.12
C PHE A 12 23.40 -25.95 -26.07
N ASN A 13 22.49 -24.95 -25.80
CA ASN A 13 21.36 -24.65 -26.66
C ASN A 13 21.31 -23.14 -26.97
N PRO A 14 22.01 -22.66 -28.02
CA PRO A 14 22.16 -21.24 -28.35
C PRO A 14 20.79 -20.55 -28.74
N ILE A 15 19.68 -21.28 -28.73
CA ILE A 15 18.35 -20.78 -29.05
C ILE A 15 17.55 -20.41 -27.78
N VAL A 16 18.01 -20.84 -26.60
CA VAL A 16 17.34 -20.50 -25.32
C VAL A 16 18.09 -19.33 -24.67
N ASN A 17 17.63 -18.11 -24.92
CA ASN A 17 18.05 -16.94 -24.15
C ASN A 17 17.56 -17.11 -22.70
N CYS A 18 18.43 -17.58 -21.80
CA CYS A 18 18.12 -17.60 -20.38
C CYS A 18 18.14 -16.19 -19.83
N LEU A 19 16.99 -15.65 -19.46
CA LEU A 19 16.86 -14.35 -18.80
C LEU A 19 17.70 -14.32 -17.51
N GLN A 20 18.42 -13.24 -17.30
CA GLN A 20 19.25 -13.02 -16.11
C GLN A 20 18.82 -11.75 -15.38
N ALA A 21 19.10 -11.65 -14.09
CA ALA A 21 18.78 -10.46 -13.30
C ALA A 21 19.37 -9.17 -13.90
N SER A 22 20.53 -9.24 -14.57
CA SER A 22 21.15 -8.11 -15.27
C SER A 22 20.28 -7.56 -16.39
N ASP A 23 19.45 -8.38 -17.05
CA ASP A 23 18.61 -7.96 -18.19
C ASP A 23 17.45 -7.04 -17.74
N PHE A 24 17.18 -7.02 -16.45
CA PHE A 24 16.13 -6.22 -15.82
C PHE A 24 16.66 -5.07 -14.98
N TYR A 25 17.99 -4.88 -14.91
CA TYR A 25 18.57 -3.86 -14.04
C TYR A 25 18.29 -2.45 -14.56
N VAL A 26 17.70 -1.61 -13.70
CA VAL A 26 17.41 -0.20 -13.99
C VAL A 26 18.58 0.65 -13.51
N GLU A 27 19.41 1.12 -14.45
CA GLU A 27 20.59 1.93 -14.12
C GLU A 27 20.23 3.34 -13.71
N ASN A 28 19.41 4.00 -14.52
CA ASN A 28 19.02 5.40 -14.34
C ASN A 28 17.54 5.57 -14.63
N LEU A 29 16.81 6.03 -13.65
CA LEU A 29 15.43 6.39 -13.83
C LEU A 29 15.31 7.92 -14.02
N PRO A 30 14.73 8.41 -15.13
CA PRO A 30 14.60 9.84 -15.40
C PRO A 30 13.95 10.61 -14.26
N LEU A 31 14.39 11.85 -14.04
CA LEU A 31 13.93 12.78 -13.01
C LEU A 31 14.24 12.37 -11.57
N LEU A 32 14.87 11.23 -11.31
CA LEU A 32 15.35 10.93 -9.97
C LEU A 32 16.59 11.77 -9.63
N PRO A 33 16.73 12.22 -8.36
CA PRO A 33 17.98 12.78 -7.87
C PRO A 33 19.13 11.77 -8.08
N LYS A 34 20.32 12.27 -8.49
CA LYS A 34 21.48 11.40 -8.81
C LYS A 34 21.93 10.49 -7.66
N ASP A 35 21.75 10.97 -6.43
CA ASP A 35 22.05 10.25 -5.19
C ASP A 35 20.93 9.22 -4.82
N ALA A 36 19.73 9.37 -5.32
CA ALA A 36 18.63 8.44 -5.10
C ALA A 36 18.83 7.11 -5.84
N THR A 37 19.31 7.14 -7.09
CA THR A 37 19.59 5.93 -7.89
C THR A 37 20.71 5.08 -7.31
N SER A 38 21.72 5.69 -6.68
CA SER A 38 22.83 4.97 -6.04
C SER A 38 22.43 4.27 -4.73
N SER A 39 21.31 4.64 -4.13
CA SER A 39 20.88 4.14 -2.82
C SER A 39 19.89 2.98 -2.86
N THR A 40 19.24 2.72 -4.01
CA THR A 40 18.21 1.68 -4.16
C THR A 40 18.39 0.93 -5.46
N ARG A 41 18.77 -0.34 -5.37
CA ARG A 41 18.89 -1.21 -6.54
C ARG A 41 17.49 -1.59 -7.03
N MET A 42 17.26 -1.40 -8.35
CA MET A 42 15.98 -1.64 -9.00
C MET A 42 16.11 -2.62 -10.16
N HIS A 43 15.07 -3.42 -10.37
CA HIS A 43 14.88 -4.24 -11.56
C HIS A 43 13.45 -4.07 -12.03
N ALA A 44 13.24 -3.97 -13.33
CA ALA A 44 11.92 -3.86 -13.92
C ALA A 44 11.90 -4.53 -15.30
N GLY A 45 10.74 -4.98 -15.73
CA GLY A 45 10.56 -5.58 -17.06
C GLY A 45 9.46 -6.62 -17.07
N TYR A 46 9.47 -7.45 -18.10
CA TYR A 46 8.42 -8.41 -18.39
C TYR A 46 8.86 -9.85 -18.15
N LEU A 47 7.95 -10.63 -17.54
CA LEU A 47 8.07 -12.09 -17.51
C LEU A 47 6.88 -12.72 -18.22
N PRO A 48 7.11 -13.62 -19.21
CA PRO A 48 6.05 -14.26 -19.94
C PRO A 48 5.25 -15.21 -19.04
N VAL A 49 3.93 -15.14 -19.12
CA VAL A 49 3.00 -15.95 -18.32
C VAL A 49 2.16 -16.92 -19.16
N TYR A 50 2.24 -16.81 -20.49
CA TYR A 50 1.59 -17.73 -21.43
C TYR A 50 2.62 -18.42 -22.30
N PRO A 51 2.68 -19.79 -22.28
CA PRO A 51 3.59 -20.52 -23.18
C PRO A 51 3.17 -20.50 -24.65
N MET A 52 1.88 -20.30 -24.92
CA MET A 52 1.26 -20.44 -26.26
C MET A 52 0.72 -19.12 -26.82
N ARG A 53 0.76 -18.03 -26.06
CA ARG A 53 0.28 -16.70 -26.46
C ARG A 53 1.32 -15.65 -26.07
N ASP A 54 1.43 -14.56 -26.82
CA ASP A 54 2.30 -13.44 -26.45
C ASP A 54 1.61 -12.64 -25.33
N GLY A 55 1.92 -12.99 -24.07
CA GLY A 55 1.39 -12.35 -22.88
C GLY A 55 2.39 -12.35 -21.74
N ALA A 56 2.56 -11.21 -21.09
CA ALA A 56 3.54 -11.04 -20.01
C ALA A 56 3.04 -10.11 -18.92
N LEU A 57 3.46 -10.41 -17.69
CA LEU A 57 3.29 -9.51 -16.55
C LEU A 57 4.52 -8.64 -16.38
N PHE A 58 4.29 -7.35 -16.20
CA PHE A 58 5.31 -6.37 -15.88
C PHE A 58 5.53 -6.34 -14.37
N PHE A 59 6.78 -6.20 -13.94
CA PHE A 59 7.15 -6.10 -12.54
C PHE A 59 8.15 -4.98 -12.28
N TRP A 60 8.11 -4.47 -11.02
CA TRP A 60 9.14 -3.63 -10.42
C TRP A 60 9.61 -4.27 -9.14
N HIS A 61 10.92 -4.49 -9.04
CA HIS A 61 11.57 -4.96 -7.84
C HIS A 61 12.50 -3.88 -7.29
N PHE A 62 12.28 -3.50 -6.04
CA PHE A 62 13.15 -2.60 -5.28
C PHE A 62 13.82 -3.37 -4.15
N SER A 63 15.14 -3.33 -4.13
CA SER A 63 15.91 -3.93 -3.04
C SER A 63 15.73 -3.13 -1.76
N ARG A 64 15.74 -3.83 -0.62
CA ARG A 64 15.72 -3.16 0.69
C ARG A 64 16.91 -2.21 0.86
N LYS A 65 16.66 -1.08 1.53
CA LYS A 65 17.68 -0.05 1.78
C LYS A 65 18.64 -0.43 2.91
N TYR A 66 18.13 -1.04 3.98
CA TYR A 66 18.92 -1.38 5.16
C TYR A 66 18.99 -2.88 5.37
N HIS A 67 20.14 -3.34 5.85
CA HIS A 67 20.32 -4.73 6.24
C HIS A 67 19.49 -5.09 7.45
N VAL A 68 18.90 -6.28 7.43
CA VAL A 68 18.14 -6.88 8.52
C VAL A 68 18.62 -8.32 8.73
N ASP A 69 18.34 -8.84 9.91
CA ASP A 69 18.69 -10.20 10.32
C ASP A 69 18.11 -11.29 9.40
N LYS A 70 16.93 -11.05 8.85
CA LYS A 70 16.21 -11.99 8.00
C LYS A 70 15.68 -11.28 6.75
N PRO A 71 15.96 -11.79 5.55
CA PRO A 71 15.46 -11.22 4.33
C PRO A 71 13.94 -11.42 4.22
N ARG A 72 13.25 -10.37 3.79
CA ARG A 72 11.79 -10.35 3.61
C ARG A 72 11.45 -9.68 2.30
N THR A 73 10.46 -10.20 1.59
CA THR A 73 9.88 -9.58 0.40
C THR A 73 8.39 -9.36 0.61
N VAL A 74 7.96 -8.13 0.38
CA VAL A 74 6.54 -7.79 0.26
C VAL A 74 6.19 -7.76 -1.22
N VAL A 75 5.24 -8.60 -1.61
CA VAL A 75 4.63 -8.58 -2.94
C VAL A 75 3.37 -7.74 -2.85
N TRP A 76 3.34 -6.62 -3.59
CA TRP A 76 2.23 -5.70 -3.62
C TRP A 76 1.47 -5.82 -4.95
N LEU A 77 0.16 -6.08 -4.88
CA LEU A 77 -0.64 -6.47 -6.05
C LEU A 77 -1.38 -5.32 -6.74
N GLU A 78 -0.92 -4.08 -6.59
CA GLU A 78 -1.44 -2.90 -7.29
C GLU A 78 -0.44 -2.27 -8.28
N GLY A 79 0.63 -2.97 -8.62
CA GLY A 79 1.60 -2.58 -9.63
C GLY A 79 2.17 -1.17 -9.45
N GLY A 80 2.17 -0.40 -10.54
CA GLY A 80 2.75 0.95 -10.58
C GLY A 80 2.13 1.94 -9.60
N LEU A 81 0.85 1.82 -9.26
CA LEU A 81 0.21 2.66 -8.21
C LEU A 81 0.90 2.46 -6.87
N GLY A 82 1.05 1.22 -6.43
CA GLY A 82 1.71 0.89 -5.18
C GLY A 82 3.16 1.37 -5.12
N ALA A 83 3.88 1.27 -6.25
CA ALA A 83 5.29 1.65 -6.37
C ALA A 83 5.52 3.15 -6.20
N TRP A 84 4.63 4.01 -6.71
CA TRP A 84 4.83 5.45 -6.82
C TRP A 84 3.94 6.30 -5.94
N MET A 85 2.76 5.81 -5.58
CA MET A 85 1.81 6.58 -4.79
C MET A 85 1.72 6.11 -3.34
N SER A 86 2.21 4.91 -3.01
CA SER A 86 1.93 4.29 -1.74
C SER A 86 3.22 3.93 -0.98
N ILE A 87 3.67 2.69 -1.07
CA ILE A 87 4.72 2.12 -0.22
C ILE A 87 6.12 2.14 -0.85
N GLY A 88 6.22 2.52 -2.11
CA GLY A 88 7.48 2.47 -2.86
C GLY A 88 8.51 3.51 -2.40
N PRO A 89 9.74 3.44 -2.94
CA PRO A 89 10.87 4.23 -2.47
C PRO A 89 10.79 5.72 -2.82
N TYR A 90 10.00 6.08 -3.81
CA TYR A 90 9.90 7.44 -4.34
C TYR A 90 8.46 7.94 -4.37
N LYS A 91 8.29 9.26 -4.42
CA LYS A 91 7.00 9.92 -4.58
C LYS A 91 7.14 11.26 -5.30
N PHE A 92 6.05 11.72 -5.92
CA PHE A 92 5.97 13.05 -6.50
C PHE A 92 5.77 14.13 -5.45
N GLN A 93 6.30 15.31 -5.71
CA GLN A 93 5.96 16.57 -5.04
C GLN A 93 5.07 17.44 -5.92
N ASP A 94 4.52 18.51 -5.35
CA ASP A 94 3.59 19.42 -6.04
C ASP A 94 4.19 20.10 -7.28
N ASP A 95 5.49 20.28 -7.32
CA ASP A 95 6.25 20.82 -8.45
C ASP A 95 6.66 19.77 -9.50
N ASN A 96 6.09 18.55 -9.44
CA ASN A 96 6.45 17.38 -10.26
C ASN A 96 7.87 16.85 -10.07
N THR A 97 8.60 17.29 -9.05
CA THR A 97 9.87 16.66 -8.68
C THR A 97 9.63 15.31 -8.01
N ILE A 98 10.60 14.42 -8.17
CA ILE A 98 10.58 13.10 -7.52
C ILE A 98 11.54 13.12 -6.35
N VAL A 99 11.06 12.70 -5.19
CA VAL A 99 11.85 12.64 -3.95
C VAL A 99 11.77 11.28 -3.29
N GLU A 100 12.71 11.00 -2.39
CA GLU A 100 12.67 9.79 -1.58
C GLU A 100 11.43 9.78 -0.67
N ASN A 101 10.71 8.66 -0.70
CA ASN A 101 9.61 8.42 0.24
C ASN A 101 10.17 7.95 1.59
N LYS A 102 10.25 8.85 2.56
CA LYS A 102 10.76 8.56 3.91
C LYS A 102 9.91 7.56 4.70
N ALA A 103 8.70 7.27 4.24
CA ALA A 103 7.81 6.28 4.83
C ALA A 103 7.78 4.96 4.08
N SER A 104 8.59 4.79 3.06
CA SER A 104 8.61 3.60 2.22
C SER A 104 8.89 2.32 3.02
N TRP A 105 8.22 1.26 2.61
CA TRP A 105 8.41 -0.06 3.18
C TRP A 105 9.73 -0.72 2.73
N HIS A 106 10.37 -0.22 1.63
CA HIS A 106 11.65 -0.75 1.15
C HIS A 106 12.82 -0.53 2.14
N TRP A 107 12.61 0.25 3.19
CA TRP A 107 13.68 0.47 4.16
C TRP A 107 14.21 -0.83 4.75
N PHE A 108 13.34 -1.82 5.00
CA PHE A 108 13.71 -3.08 5.65
C PHE A 108 13.20 -4.33 4.92
N THR A 109 12.46 -4.16 3.83
CA THR A 109 11.95 -5.26 3.00
C THR A 109 12.25 -5.01 1.54
N HIS A 110 12.48 -6.07 0.77
CA HIS A 110 12.37 -5.98 -0.67
C HIS A 110 10.93 -5.74 -1.05
N LEU A 111 10.68 -4.96 -2.09
CA LEU A 111 9.34 -4.74 -2.62
C LEU A 111 9.26 -5.27 -4.04
N LEU A 112 8.26 -6.08 -4.31
CA LEU A 112 7.92 -6.57 -5.63
C LEU A 112 6.52 -6.10 -5.98
N PHE A 113 6.41 -5.23 -6.97
CA PHE A 113 5.16 -4.77 -7.56
C PHE A 113 4.90 -5.51 -8.85
N ILE A 114 3.65 -5.92 -9.09
CA ILE A 114 3.25 -6.65 -10.28
C ILE A 114 2.03 -5.97 -10.87
N ASP A 115 2.11 -5.53 -12.11
CA ASP A 115 0.95 -5.06 -12.87
C ASP A 115 0.12 -6.29 -13.28
N GLN A 116 -0.91 -6.60 -12.51
CA GLN A 116 -1.73 -7.79 -12.68
C GLN A 116 -3.23 -7.47 -12.66
N PRO A 117 -4.04 -8.22 -13.39
CA PRO A 117 -3.70 -9.27 -14.35
C PRO A 117 -3.14 -8.74 -15.68
N VAL A 118 -2.86 -9.63 -16.64
CA VAL A 118 -2.45 -9.21 -18.00
C VAL A 118 -3.42 -8.19 -18.58
N GLY A 119 -2.86 -7.19 -19.26
CA GLY A 119 -3.60 -6.05 -19.81
C GLY A 119 -3.77 -4.88 -18.85
N THR A 120 -3.31 -4.95 -17.58
CA THR A 120 -3.27 -3.82 -16.65
C THR A 120 -1.88 -3.23 -16.56
N GLY A 121 -1.78 -1.93 -16.27
CA GLY A 121 -0.51 -1.23 -16.21
C GLY A 121 0.26 -1.35 -17.51
N PHE A 122 1.50 -1.82 -17.43
CA PHE A 122 2.32 -2.19 -18.60
C PHE A 122 2.14 -3.64 -19.03
N SER A 123 1.50 -4.49 -18.24
CA SER A 123 1.27 -5.88 -18.59
C SER A 123 0.38 -6.00 -19.83
N TYR A 124 0.69 -6.94 -20.70
CA TYR A 124 0.00 -7.08 -21.98
C TYR A 124 -0.36 -8.54 -22.30
N VAL A 125 -1.33 -8.70 -23.18
CA VAL A 125 -1.69 -9.96 -23.82
C VAL A 125 -2.10 -9.68 -25.25
N ASP A 126 -1.64 -10.51 -26.19
CA ASP A 126 -2.00 -10.42 -27.60
C ASP A 126 -3.30 -11.19 -27.89
N SER A 127 -4.38 -10.79 -27.22
CA SER A 127 -5.73 -11.26 -27.48
C SER A 127 -6.77 -10.40 -26.77
N ASP A 128 -8.00 -10.38 -27.29
CA ASP A 128 -9.16 -9.75 -26.64
C ASP A 128 -9.78 -10.63 -25.52
N GLU A 129 -9.17 -11.78 -25.24
CA GLU A 129 -9.65 -12.71 -24.21
C GLU A 129 -9.01 -12.36 -22.86
N TYR A 130 -9.67 -11.49 -22.11
CA TYR A 130 -9.29 -11.18 -20.73
C TYR A 130 -9.71 -12.31 -19.78
N LEU A 131 -8.97 -12.44 -18.67
CA LEU A 131 -9.29 -13.37 -17.59
C LEU A 131 -10.63 -12.98 -16.95
N ARG A 132 -11.43 -14.01 -16.63
CA ARG A 132 -12.78 -13.84 -16.09
C ARG A 132 -12.94 -14.45 -14.70
N ASP A 133 -11.90 -15.12 -14.24
CA ASP A 133 -11.92 -15.94 -13.03
C ASP A 133 -10.68 -15.64 -12.18
N LEU A 134 -10.86 -15.62 -10.86
CA LEU A 134 -9.74 -15.34 -9.94
C LEU A 134 -8.74 -16.50 -9.83
N ASP A 135 -9.18 -17.72 -10.12
CA ASP A 135 -8.28 -18.87 -10.19
C ASP A 135 -7.38 -18.78 -11.43
N GLU A 136 -7.89 -18.32 -12.57
CA GLU A 136 -7.08 -18.07 -13.78
C GLU A 136 -6.03 -16.96 -13.54
N VAL A 137 -6.42 -15.85 -12.86
CA VAL A 137 -5.48 -14.79 -12.46
C VAL A 137 -4.38 -15.34 -11.56
N THR A 138 -4.78 -16.19 -10.62
CA THR A 138 -3.85 -16.82 -9.68
C THR A 138 -2.89 -17.78 -10.37
N ASP A 139 -3.36 -18.54 -11.34
CA ASP A 139 -2.52 -19.47 -12.13
C ASP A 139 -1.47 -18.70 -12.92
N GLN A 140 -1.82 -17.54 -13.50
CA GLN A 140 -0.84 -16.67 -14.14
C GLN A 140 0.21 -16.13 -13.17
N LEU A 141 -0.22 -15.71 -11.98
CA LEU A 141 0.71 -15.23 -10.95
C LEU A 141 1.66 -16.34 -10.47
N LEU A 142 1.21 -17.58 -10.38
CA LEU A 142 2.09 -18.71 -10.06
C LEU A 142 3.12 -18.97 -11.17
N VAL A 143 2.71 -18.91 -12.44
CA VAL A 143 3.65 -18.99 -13.57
C VAL A 143 4.65 -17.85 -13.53
N PHE A 144 4.19 -16.62 -13.23
CA PHE A 144 5.06 -15.47 -13.04
C PHE A 144 6.10 -15.75 -11.95
N PHE A 145 5.71 -16.24 -10.78
CA PHE A 145 6.64 -16.54 -9.69
C PHE A 145 7.63 -17.63 -10.04
N ASP A 146 7.23 -18.66 -10.77
CA ASP A 146 8.14 -19.70 -11.24
C ASP A 146 9.22 -19.10 -12.16
N ARG A 147 8.84 -18.23 -13.10
CA ARG A 147 9.79 -17.49 -13.96
C ARG A 147 10.63 -16.49 -13.17
N TYR A 148 10.02 -15.80 -12.21
CA TYR A 148 10.74 -14.85 -11.37
C TYR A 148 11.83 -15.51 -10.53
N ILE A 149 11.58 -16.70 -9.98
CA ILE A 149 12.56 -17.47 -9.21
C ILE A 149 13.71 -17.97 -10.11
N GLU A 150 13.44 -18.26 -11.39
CA GLU A 150 14.51 -18.63 -12.33
C GLU A 150 15.51 -17.48 -12.52
N VAL A 151 15.03 -16.23 -12.51
CA VAL A 151 15.82 -15.00 -12.67
C VAL A 151 16.40 -14.50 -11.35
N PHE A 152 15.60 -14.56 -10.28
CA PHE A 152 15.91 -14.04 -8.93
C PHE A 152 15.78 -15.15 -7.88
N PRO A 153 16.67 -16.16 -7.87
CA PRO A 153 16.57 -17.33 -6.99
C PRO A 153 16.65 -17.00 -5.50
N GLU A 154 17.20 -15.84 -5.13
CA GLU A 154 17.24 -15.35 -3.76
C GLU A 154 15.87 -15.13 -3.14
N LEU A 155 14.81 -15.04 -3.94
CA LEU A 155 13.43 -14.98 -3.44
C LEU A 155 13.06 -16.19 -2.59
N LEU A 156 13.63 -17.35 -2.88
CA LEU A 156 13.38 -18.60 -2.14
C LEU A 156 13.91 -18.57 -0.69
N GLU A 157 14.87 -17.69 -0.40
CA GLU A 157 15.41 -17.52 0.95
C GLU A 157 14.62 -16.50 1.78
N ASN A 158 13.74 -15.73 1.12
CA ASN A 158 13.01 -14.65 1.75
C ASN A 158 11.70 -15.14 2.37
N ASP A 159 11.35 -14.57 3.52
CA ASP A 159 9.97 -14.63 3.99
C ASP A 159 9.10 -13.75 3.10
N ILE A 160 8.04 -14.33 2.51
CA ILE A 160 7.15 -13.67 1.58
C ILE A 160 5.90 -13.20 2.31
N TYR A 161 5.53 -11.94 2.07
CA TYR A 161 4.28 -11.35 2.52
C TYR A 161 3.52 -10.83 1.30
N LEU A 162 2.24 -11.21 1.18
CA LEU A 162 1.36 -10.63 0.18
C LEU A 162 0.64 -9.43 0.78
N ALA A 163 0.63 -8.32 0.07
CA ALA A 163 0.04 -7.07 0.54
C ALA A 163 -0.68 -6.33 -0.59
N GLY A 164 -1.66 -5.50 -0.22
CA GLY A 164 -2.40 -4.66 -1.15
C GLY A 164 -3.61 -4.02 -0.49
N GLU A 165 -4.28 -3.15 -1.22
CA GLU A 165 -5.47 -2.43 -0.78
C GLU A 165 -6.64 -2.69 -1.75
N SER A 166 -7.88 -2.36 -1.35
CA SER A 166 -9.06 -2.39 -2.21
C SER A 166 -9.36 -3.78 -2.80
N TYR A 167 -9.42 -3.90 -4.12
CA TYR A 167 -9.71 -5.16 -4.82
C TYR A 167 -8.63 -6.24 -4.60
N ALA A 168 -7.44 -5.88 -4.12
CA ALA A 168 -6.44 -6.84 -3.64
C ALA A 168 -7.00 -7.75 -2.51
N GLY A 169 -8.08 -7.33 -1.83
CA GLY A 169 -8.85 -8.16 -0.93
C GLY A 169 -9.42 -9.42 -1.56
N GLN A 170 -9.64 -9.44 -2.89
CA GLN A 170 -9.97 -10.66 -3.62
C GLN A 170 -8.73 -11.42 -4.06
N PHE A 171 -7.75 -10.73 -4.67
CA PHE A 171 -6.56 -11.39 -5.23
C PHE A 171 -5.68 -12.08 -4.19
N ILE A 172 -5.42 -11.43 -3.07
CA ILE A 172 -4.48 -11.92 -2.05
C ILE A 172 -4.91 -13.26 -1.46
N PRO A 173 -6.16 -13.47 -0.98
CA PRO A 173 -6.55 -14.78 -0.44
C PRO A 173 -6.53 -15.90 -1.48
N TYR A 174 -6.90 -15.63 -2.74
CA TYR A 174 -6.82 -16.59 -3.82
C TYR A 174 -5.38 -17.01 -4.12
N LEU A 175 -4.47 -16.05 -4.24
CA LEU A 175 -3.05 -16.32 -4.44
C LEU A 175 -2.42 -17.04 -3.25
N ALA A 176 -2.75 -16.62 -2.01
CA ALA A 176 -2.26 -17.28 -0.80
C ALA A 176 -2.71 -18.75 -0.74
N ARG A 177 -3.98 -19.03 -1.01
CA ARG A 177 -4.50 -20.40 -1.11
C ARG A 177 -3.71 -21.21 -2.14
N ALA A 178 -3.49 -20.67 -3.33
CA ALA A 178 -2.81 -21.40 -4.39
C ALA A 178 -1.33 -21.67 -4.05
N ILE A 179 -0.61 -20.71 -3.45
CA ILE A 179 0.76 -20.90 -2.97
C ILE A 179 0.82 -22.03 -1.95
N LEU A 180 -0.11 -22.08 -1.00
CA LEU A 180 -0.12 -23.08 0.07
C LEU A 180 -0.57 -24.46 -0.43
N GLN A 181 -1.60 -24.52 -1.29
CA GLN A 181 -2.15 -25.80 -1.80
C GLN A 181 -1.29 -26.43 -2.89
N LYS A 182 -0.75 -25.65 -3.82
CA LYS A 182 0.08 -26.17 -4.93
C LYS A 182 1.53 -26.41 -4.50
N GLN A 183 1.84 -26.32 -3.20
CA GLN A 183 3.19 -26.51 -2.65
C GLN A 183 4.24 -25.68 -3.38
N SER A 184 3.91 -24.40 -3.65
CA SER A 184 4.85 -23.47 -4.23
C SER A 184 6.12 -23.43 -3.38
N LYS A 185 7.26 -23.22 -4.03
CA LYS A 185 8.56 -23.05 -3.35
C LYS A 185 8.64 -21.76 -2.53
N LEU A 186 7.66 -20.85 -2.66
CA LEU A 186 7.60 -19.59 -1.94
C LEU A 186 7.28 -19.82 -0.47
N LYS A 187 8.05 -19.18 0.40
CA LYS A 187 7.83 -19.21 1.85
C LYS A 187 6.86 -18.12 2.26
N LEU A 188 5.56 -18.37 2.07
CA LEU A 188 4.51 -17.42 2.47
C LEU A 188 4.39 -17.35 4.00
N CYS A 189 4.55 -16.13 4.55
CA CYS A 189 4.61 -15.89 6.00
C CYS A 189 3.45 -15.05 6.53
N GLY A 190 2.67 -14.40 5.67
CA GLY A 190 1.49 -13.66 6.10
C GLY A 190 0.90 -12.74 5.04
N LEU A 191 -0.28 -12.21 5.36
CA LEU A 191 -1.06 -11.34 4.47
C LEU A 191 -1.31 -9.98 5.16
N LEU A 192 -1.26 -8.89 4.39
CA LEU A 192 -1.65 -7.54 4.82
C LEU A 192 -2.66 -6.99 3.81
N ILE A 193 -3.92 -6.85 4.21
CA ILE A 193 -5.01 -6.43 3.33
C ILE A 193 -5.64 -5.16 3.89
N GLY A 194 -5.48 -4.06 3.19
CA GLY A 194 -6.02 -2.76 3.56
C GLY A 194 -7.30 -2.42 2.83
N ASN A 195 -8.29 -1.89 3.54
CA ASN A 195 -9.57 -1.50 2.94
C ASN A 195 -10.02 -2.51 1.87
N GLY A 196 -9.95 -3.80 2.23
CA GLY A 196 -10.12 -4.91 1.30
C GLY A 196 -11.58 -5.12 0.90
N TRP A 197 -11.80 -5.25 -0.40
CA TRP A 197 -13.06 -5.71 -0.94
C TRP A 197 -13.15 -7.23 -0.79
N ILE A 198 -13.53 -7.74 0.39
CA ILE A 198 -13.42 -9.16 0.74
C ILE A 198 -14.79 -9.84 0.77
N ASP A 199 -15.74 -9.25 1.49
CA ASP A 199 -17.10 -9.77 1.67
C ASP A 199 -18.16 -8.75 1.26
N PRO A 200 -18.66 -8.82 0.02
CA PRO A 200 -19.73 -7.93 -0.45
C PRO A 200 -21.02 -8.04 0.38
N ALA A 201 -21.35 -9.24 0.89
CA ALA A 201 -22.56 -9.42 1.68
C ALA A 201 -22.53 -8.71 3.03
N ALA A 202 -21.35 -8.59 3.62
CA ALA A 202 -21.15 -7.80 4.84
C ALA A 202 -21.02 -6.30 4.54
N LEU A 203 -20.40 -5.93 3.41
CA LEU A 203 -20.04 -4.56 3.08
C LEU A 203 -21.23 -3.72 2.57
N TYR A 204 -21.92 -4.20 1.54
CA TYR A 204 -22.99 -3.41 0.87
C TYR A 204 -24.05 -2.85 1.83
N PRO A 205 -24.56 -3.61 2.83
CA PRO A 205 -25.55 -3.09 3.78
C PRO A 205 -25.03 -2.01 4.73
N THR A 206 -23.75 -1.68 4.68
CA THR A 206 -23.15 -0.64 5.53
C THR A 206 -23.13 0.74 4.88
N TYR A 207 -23.31 0.84 3.56
CA TYR A 207 -23.16 2.11 2.84
C TYR A 207 -24.10 3.20 3.32
N LEU A 208 -25.39 2.93 3.33
CA LEU A 208 -26.38 3.94 3.77
C LEU A 208 -26.21 4.30 5.24
N PRO A 209 -26.15 3.36 6.21
CA PRO A 209 -25.99 3.73 7.61
C PRO A 209 -24.64 4.44 7.88
N PHE A 210 -23.56 4.08 7.18
CA PHE A 210 -22.27 4.76 7.26
C PHE A 210 -22.38 6.21 6.74
N ALA A 211 -23.04 6.42 5.59
CA ALA A 211 -23.24 7.74 5.02
C ALA A 211 -24.09 8.65 5.94
N VAL A 212 -25.12 8.10 6.58
CA VAL A 212 -25.96 8.84 7.56
C VAL A 212 -25.12 9.22 8.80
N ALA A 213 -24.36 8.27 9.35
CA ALA A 213 -23.52 8.51 10.54
C ALA A 213 -22.44 9.58 10.30
N HIS A 214 -21.97 9.72 9.07
CA HIS A 214 -20.99 10.73 8.68
C HIS A 214 -21.62 12.00 8.07
N GLN A 215 -22.94 12.17 8.22
CA GLN A 215 -23.69 13.35 7.76
C GLN A 215 -23.61 13.61 6.25
N LEU A 216 -23.36 12.57 5.46
CA LEU A 216 -23.40 12.67 4.00
C LEU A 216 -24.84 12.64 3.47
N ILE A 217 -25.72 11.93 4.15
CA ILE A 217 -27.14 11.76 3.84
C ILE A 217 -27.97 12.08 5.09
N GLU A 218 -29.03 12.86 4.93
CA GLU A 218 -29.99 13.11 6.00
C GLU A 218 -30.94 11.93 6.15
N GLN A 219 -31.09 11.46 7.39
CA GLN A 219 -32.01 10.38 7.71
C GLN A 219 -33.44 10.76 7.38
N ASP A 220 -34.23 9.82 6.86
CA ASP A 220 -35.64 9.98 6.48
C ASP A 220 -35.91 11.00 5.36
N SER A 221 -34.87 11.55 4.72
CA SER A 221 -35.00 12.39 3.53
C SER A 221 -35.52 11.60 2.31
N MET A 222 -35.90 12.30 1.25
CA MET A 222 -36.28 11.64 -0.01
C MET A 222 -35.13 10.79 -0.58
N LEU A 223 -33.92 11.30 -0.51
CA LEU A 223 -32.72 10.57 -0.97
C LEU A 223 -32.45 9.32 -0.12
N TYR A 224 -32.53 9.45 1.22
CA TYR A 224 -32.44 8.31 2.13
C TYR A 224 -33.45 7.22 1.77
N ASN A 225 -34.74 7.58 1.56
CA ASN A 225 -35.79 6.63 1.22
C ASN A 225 -35.57 5.98 -0.14
N SER A 226 -35.04 6.72 -1.14
CA SER A 226 -34.64 6.19 -2.44
C SER A 226 -33.54 5.12 -2.30
N ILE A 227 -32.46 5.45 -1.58
CA ILE A 227 -31.34 4.55 -1.33
C ILE A 227 -31.77 3.32 -0.50
N ASN A 228 -32.63 3.52 0.51
CA ASN A 228 -33.16 2.40 1.32
C ASN A 228 -34.01 1.42 0.48
N ASN A 229 -34.73 1.91 -0.53
CA ASN A 229 -35.40 1.01 -1.49
C ASN A 229 -34.42 0.27 -2.38
N GLN A 230 -33.33 0.93 -2.81
CA GLN A 230 -32.24 0.30 -3.56
C GLN A 230 -31.54 -0.77 -2.72
N GLU A 231 -31.35 -0.53 -1.42
CA GLU A 231 -30.80 -1.54 -0.50
C GLU A 231 -31.66 -2.82 -0.42
N LYS A 232 -33.00 -2.71 -0.54
CA LYS A 232 -33.87 -3.89 -0.57
C LYS A 232 -33.58 -4.73 -1.81
N LEU A 233 -33.47 -4.10 -2.99
CA LEU A 233 -33.11 -4.77 -4.22
C LEU A 233 -31.72 -5.43 -4.12
N CYS A 234 -30.77 -4.75 -3.53
CA CYS A 234 -29.44 -5.29 -3.26
C CYS A 234 -29.50 -6.52 -2.35
N ARG A 235 -30.22 -6.47 -1.23
CA ARG A 235 -30.40 -7.63 -0.33
C ARG A 235 -31.08 -8.80 -1.03
N ASP A 236 -32.09 -8.55 -1.82
CA ASP A 236 -32.77 -9.59 -2.58
C ASP A 236 -31.81 -10.28 -3.57
N ALA A 237 -30.99 -9.50 -4.27
CA ALA A 237 -29.98 -10.03 -5.18
C ALA A 237 -28.89 -10.86 -4.45
N LEU A 238 -28.39 -10.36 -3.31
CA LEU A 238 -27.41 -11.07 -2.49
C LEU A 238 -27.96 -12.35 -1.87
N SER A 239 -29.28 -12.43 -1.59
CA SER A 239 -29.92 -13.63 -1.05
C SER A 239 -29.99 -14.76 -2.07
N GLN A 240 -29.98 -14.46 -3.36
CA GLN A 240 -29.99 -15.46 -4.43
C GLN A 240 -28.58 -16.02 -4.68
N LYS A 241 -27.60 -15.13 -4.88
CA LYS A 241 -26.19 -15.49 -5.05
C LYS A 241 -25.30 -14.32 -4.68
N VAL A 242 -24.32 -14.56 -3.84
CA VAL A 242 -23.30 -13.55 -3.52
C VAL A 242 -22.24 -13.57 -4.62
N HIS A 243 -22.24 -12.54 -5.44
CA HIS A 243 -21.16 -12.24 -6.37
C HIS A 243 -20.18 -11.25 -5.77
N ILE A 244 -18.96 -11.20 -6.29
CA ILE A 244 -17.95 -10.22 -5.87
C ILE A 244 -18.46 -8.79 -6.11
N ARG A 245 -19.16 -8.56 -7.22
CA ARG A 245 -19.84 -7.29 -7.52
C ARG A 245 -21.30 -7.55 -7.90
N ASN A 246 -22.15 -6.57 -7.58
CA ASN A 246 -23.58 -6.62 -7.90
C ASN A 246 -24.07 -5.22 -8.26
N GLU A 247 -24.62 -5.04 -9.47
CA GLU A 247 -25.05 -3.76 -9.99
C GLU A 247 -26.11 -3.05 -9.13
N PHE A 248 -27.06 -3.81 -8.55
CA PHE A 248 -28.07 -3.25 -7.65
C PHE A 248 -27.44 -2.69 -6.37
N CYS A 249 -26.37 -3.30 -5.90
CA CYS A 249 -25.65 -2.89 -4.71
C CYS A 249 -24.64 -1.76 -5.01
N ASP A 250 -23.94 -1.84 -6.12
CA ASP A 250 -22.99 -0.80 -6.57
C ASP A 250 -23.71 0.54 -6.81
N SER A 251 -24.98 0.51 -7.26
CA SER A 251 -25.78 1.73 -7.46
C SER A 251 -25.98 2.55 -6.19
N ILE A 252 -25.94 1.95 -5.00
CA ILE A 252 -26.09 2.63 -3.71
C ILE A 252 -24.98 3.66 -3.50
N ILE A 253 -23.72 3.24 -3.64
CA ILE A 253 -22.59 4.13 -3.42
C ILE A 253 -22.53 5.23 -4.50
N PHE A 254 -22.88 4.89 -5.75
CA PHE A 254 -22.96 5.88 -6.82
C PHE A 254 -24.07 6.91 -6.58
N GLN A 255 -25.22 6.49 -6.04
CA GLN A 255 -26.30 7.38 -5.69
C GLN A 255 -25.89 8.31 -4.54
N ILE A 256 -25.24 7.79 -3.48
CA ILE A 256 -24.68 8.60 -2.41
C ILE A 256 -23.73 9.66 -2.97
N ALA A 257 -22.79 9.25 -3.82
CA ALA A 257 -21.75 10.13 -4.36
C ALA A 257 -22.28 11.24 -5.27
N ARG A 258 -23.32 10.96 -6.08
CA ARG A 258 -23.85 11.87 -7.09
C ARG A 258 -24.98 12.76 -6.58
N GLU A 259 -25.90 12.19 -5.82
CA GLU A 259 -27.12 12.87 -5.39
C GLU A 259 -26.97 13.49 -3.98
N GLY A 260 -26.16 12.90 -3.10
CA GLY A 260 -25.88 13.46 -1.77
C GLY A 260 -25.47 14.93 -1.81
N PRO A 261 -24.47 15.32 -2.63
CA PRO A 261 -24.00 16.70 -2.72
C PRO A 261 -25.03 17.71 -3.23
N THR A 262 -26.10 17.26 -3.88
CA THR A 262 -27.17 18.16 -4.39
C THR A 262 -28.20 18.52 -3.33
N THR A 263 -28.16 17.88 -2.17
CA THR A 263 -29.11 18.12 -1.08
C THR A 263 -28.73 19.37 -0.28
N GLU A 264 -29.77 20.11 0.21
CA GLU A 264 -29.58 21.25 1.10
C GLU A 264 -28.88 20.83 2.41
N PHE A 265 -29.20 19.64 2.91
CA PHE A 265 -28.57 19.06 4.09
C PHE A 265 -27.04 18.94 3.94
N TYR A 266 -26.58 18.37 2.81
CA TYR A 266 -25.15 18.23 2.55
C TYR A 266 -24.45 19.58 2.41
N THR A 267 -25.01 20.48 1.59
CA THR A 267 -24.41 21.80 1.33
C THR A 267 -24.34 22.68 2.58
N LYS A 268 -25.21 22.47 3.55
CA LYS A 268 -25.19 23.16 4.85
C LYS A 268 -24.07 22.64 5.77
N ASN A 269 -23.79 21.34 5.71
CA ASN A 269 -22.85 20.67 6.62
C ASN A 269 -21.44 20.52 6.03
N HIS A 270 -21.29 20.62 4.70
CA HIS A 270 -20.04 20.43 3.98
C HIS A 270 -19.75 21.60 3.05
N ARG A 271 -18.45 21.91 2.86
CA ARG A 271 -17.99 23.01 1.99
C ARG A 271 -17.82 22.60 0.53
N ASN A 272 -17.56 21.34 0.28
CA ASN A 272 -17.35 20.77 -1.05
C ASN A 272 -18.68 20.44 -1.73
N LYS A 273 -18.68 20.43 -3.05
CA LYS A 273 -19.86 20.16 -3.89
C LYS A 273 -19.98 18.69 -4.31
N CYS A 274 -19.19 17.80 -3.72
CA CYS A 274 -19.16 16.38 -4.06
C CYS A 274 -18.65 15.55 -2.89
N ILE A 275 -18.96 14.25 -2.90
CA ILE A 275 -18.47 13.30 -1.90
C ILE A 275 -17.33 12.52 -2.51
N ASN A 276 -16.12 12.67 -1.93
CA ASN A 276 -15.02 11.78 -2.24
C ASN A 276 -15.22 10.45 -1.49
N ILE A 277 -15.69 9.44 -2.23
CA ILE A 277 -16.01 8.12 -1.64
C ILE A 277 -14.79 7.39 -1.09
N HIS A 278 -13.59 7.73 -1.56
CA HIS A 278 -12.33 7.19 -1.06
C HIS A 278 -11.81 7.94 0.16
N ASN A 279 -12.29 9.16 0.40
CA ASN A 279 -11.92 9.98 1.54
C ASN A 279 -13.01 10.99 1.88
N ILE A 280 -13.98 10.58 2.65
CA ILE A 280 -15.13 11.45 3.01
C ILE A 280 -14.76 12.70 3.83
N ALA A 281 -13.54 12.75 4.37
CA ALA A 281 -12.99 13.92 5.07
C ALA A 281 -12.31 14.93 4.14
N ASP A 282 -12.16 14.60 2.86
CA ASP A 282 -11.56 15.50 1.87
C ASP A 282 -12.48 16.70 1.63
N GLN A 283 -11.95 17.90 1.92
CA GLN A 283 -12.65 19.17 1.76
C GLN A 283 -12.23 19.91 0.49
N SER A 284 -11.45 19.28 -0.40
CA SER A 284 -11.07 19.87 -1.68
C SER A 284 -12.30 20.05 -2.58
N ALA A 285 -12.31 21.13 -3.36
CA ALA A 285 -13.42 21.40 -4.28
C ALA A 285 -13.45 20.47 -5.50
N GLU A 286 -12.37 19.73 -5.70
CA GLU A 286 -12.16 18.83 -6.81
C GLU A 286 -12.45 17.40 -6.38
N CYS A 287 -13.71 17.04 -6.43
CA CYS A 287 -14.12 15.65 -6.24
C CYS A 287 -14.22 14.94 -7.58
N ASP A 288 -13.12 14.94 -8.28
CA ASP A 288 -13.06 14.07 -9.44
C ASP A 288 -13.04 12.63 -8.93
N MET A 289 -14.01 11.83 -9.38
CA MET A 289 -13.95 10.36 -9.19
C MET A 289 -12.71 9.79 -9.91
N ASN A 290 -12.07 10.59 -10.73
CA ASN A 290 -10.74 10.37 -11.25
C ASN A 290 -9.72 10.62 -10.13
N LEU A 291 -9.01 9.58 -9.82
CA LEU A 291 -7.86 9.50 -8.94
C LEU A 291 -7.03 10.82 -8.94
N SER A 292 -6.58 11.22 -7.79
CA SER A 292 -5.88 12.47 -7.45
C SER A 292 -4.93 13.03 -8.52
N LEU A 293 -4.55 14.31 -8.40
CA LEU A 293 -3.50 14.96 -9.20
C LEU A 293 -2.24 14.08 -9.31
N ASP A 294 -1.92 13.31 -8.30
CA ASP A 294 -0.78 12.39 -8.29
C ASP A 294 -0.95 11.24 -9.27
N TYR A 295 -2.17 10.80 -9.54
CA TYR A 295 -2.44 9.79 -10.57
C TYR A 295 -2.18 10.33 -11.98
N ALA A 296 -2.60 11.54 -12.27
CA ALA A 296 -2.32 12.18 -13.57
C ALA A 296 -0.81 12.38 -13.75
N ARG A 297 -0.09 12.81 -12.71
CA ARG A 297 1.37 12.92 -12.69
C ARG A 297 2.05 11.58 -12.95
N LEU A 298 1.59 10.54 -12.25
CA LEU A 298 2.11 9.18 -12.41
C LEU A 298 1.90 8.67 -13.84
N THR A 299 0.69 8.80 -14.37
CA THR A 299 0.37 8.39 -15.75
C THR A 299 1.25 9.13 -16.76
N THR A 300 1.42 10.45 -16.60
CA THR A 300 2.28 11.25 -17.45
C THR A 300 3.74 10.81 -17.35
N TYR A 301 4.24 10.55 -16.16
CA TYR A 301 5.61 10.14 -15.92
C TYR A 301 5.90 8.76 -16.51
N LEU A 302 5.08 7.76 -16.22
CA LEU A 302 5.28 6.38 -16.65
C LEU A 302 5.18 6.24 -18.17
N ASN A 303 4.37 7.07 -18.86
CA ASN A 303 4.24 7.08 -20.31
C ASN A 303 5.29 7.94 -21.03
N ARG A 304 6.31 8.45 -20.34
CA ARG A 304 7.46 9.09 -20.99
C ARG A 304 8.31 8.03 -21.68
N GLU A 305 8.73 8.30 -22.89
CA GLU A 305 9.55 7.38 -23.67
C GLU A 305 10.89 7.04 -22.99
N ASP A 306 11.53 8.03 -22.36
CA ASP A 306 12.79 7.83 -21.62
C ASP A 306 12.61 6.99 -20.34
N VAL A 307 11.46 7.09 -19.69
CA VAL A 307 11.12 6.25 -18.52
C VAL A 307 10.82 4.83 -18.96
N MET A 308 9.98 4.65 -19.97
CA MET A 308 9.62 3.34 -20.53
C MET A 308 10.89 2.57 -20.97
N LEU A 309 11.78 3.27 -21.68
CA LEU A 309 13.06 2.69 -22.09
C LEU A 309 13.92 2.26 -20.89
N ALA A 310 13.99 3.10 -19.85
CA ALA A 310 14.78 2.83 -18.65
C ALA A 310 14.29 1.62 -17.86
N ILE A 311 13.00 1.28 -17.93
CA ILE A 311 12.36 0.15 -17.23
C ILE A 311 12.07 -1.03 -18.16
N HIS A 312 12.69 -1.07 -19.32
CA HIS A 312 12.60 -2.15 -20.31
C HIS A 312 11.18 -2.37 -20.88
N VAL A 313 10.40 -1.29 -21.01
CA VAL A 313 9.07 -1.31 -21.63
C VAL A 313 9.17 -0.99 -23.12
N ASP A 314 8.56 -1.84 -23.94
CA ASP A 314 8.36 -1.56 -25.36
C ASP A 314 7.14 -0.66 -25.56
N SER A 315 7.37 0.61 -25.90
CA SER A 315 6.32 1.61 -26.11
C SER A 315 5.32 1.24 -27.22
N LYS A 316 5.67 0.29 -28.09
CA LYS A 316 4.78 -0.21 -29.14
C LYS A 316 3.77 -1.22 -28.62
N LYS A 317 4.06 -1.86 -27.47
CA LYS A 317 3.21 -2.92 -26.90
C LYS A 317 2.20 -2.39 -25.90
N SER A 318 2.55 -1.39 -25.09
CA SER A 318 1.66 -0.92 -24.02
C SER A 318 1.98 0.50 -23.59
N ASN A 319 0.94 1.30 -23.37
CA ASN A 319 0.98 2.49 -22.51
C ASN A 319 0.50 2.10 -21.12
N TRP A 320 1.01 2.77 -20.10
CA TRP A 320 0.58 2.52 -18.73
C TRP A 320 -0.80 3.13 -18.44
N TYR A 321 -1.72 2.28 -17.98
CA TYR A 321 -3.04 2.68 -17.48
C TYR A 321 -3.32 1.90 -16.20
N ALA A 322 -3.64 2.59 -15.11
CA ALA A 322 -3.96 1.92 -13.83
C ALA A 322 -5.28 1.13 -13.89
N LEU A 323 -6.25 1.64 -14.64
CA LEU A 323 -7.55 1.01 -14.82
C LEU A 323 -7.86 0.89 -16.30
N VAL A 324 -7.95 -0.33 -16.79
CA VAL A 324 -8.46 -0.61 -18.12
C VAL A 324 -9.90 -1.11 -17.98
N PHE A 325 -10.85 -0.34 -18.48
CA PHE A 325 -12.29 -0.58 -18.29
C PHE A 325 -12.73 -1.97 -18.77
N SER A 326 -12.20 -2.43 -19.91
CA SER A 326 -12.49 -3.76 -20.44
C SER A 326 -12.05 -4.90 -19.50
N ILE A 327 -10.91 -4.72 -18.82
CA ILE A 327 -10.41 -5.69 -17.85
C ILE A 327 -11.26 -5.65 -16.58
N THR A 328 -11.64 -4.46 -16.12
CA THR A 328 -12.52 -4.30 -14.96
C THR A 328 -13.85 -5.03 -15.20
N ILE A 329 -14.44 -4.90 -16.40
CA ILE A 329 -15.68 -5.62 -16.77
C ILE A 329 -15.42 -7.13 -16.88
N ALA A 330 -14.32 -7.56 -17.47
CA ALA A 330 -14.00 -8.99 -17.59
C ALA A 330 -13.79 -9.65 -16.22
N LEU A 331 -13.11 -8.92 -15.31
CA LEU A 331 -12.86 -9.35 -13.93
C LEU A 331 -14.02 -9.11 -12.97
N GLU A 332 -15.23 -8.81 -13.42
CA GLU A 332 -16.40 -8.89 -12.54
C GLU A 332 -16.47 -10.25 -11.80
N ALA A 333 -15.57 -11.16 -12.20
CA ALA A 333 -15.31 -12.46 -11.58
C ALA A 333 -16.61 -13.16 -11.14
N ARG A 334 -17.64 -13.09 -12.01
CA ARG A 334 -18.98 -13.61 -11.72
C ARG A 334 -18.99 -15.11 -11.37
N ASN A 335 -17.90 -15.79 -11.73
CA ASN A 335 -17.73 -17.23 -11.48
C ASN A 335 -16.97 -17.52 -10.19
N SER A 336 -16.25 -16.55 -9.65
CA SER A 336 -15.48 -16.74 -8.42
C SER A 336 -16.30 -16.34 -7.19
N PRO A 337 -16.34 -17.16 -6.13
CA PRO A 337 -16.93 -16.77 -4.87
C PRO A 337 -16.10 -15.68 -4.19
N PRO A 338 -16.71 -14.80 -3.37
CA PRO A 338 -15.99 -13.82 -2.58
C PRO A 338 -14.90 -14.45 -1.71
N SER A 339 -13.77 -13.79 -1.61
CA SER A 339 -12.56 -14.28 -0.94
C SER A 339 -12.70 -14.51 0.57
N VAL A 340 -13.74 -13.97 1.21
CA VAL A 340 -14.05 -14.23 2.61
C VAL A 340 -14.13 -15.72 2.93
N SER A 341 -14.61 -16.54 1.97
CA SER A 341 -14.71 -18.00 2.12
C SER A 341 -13.36 -18.69 2.28
N LEU A 342 -12.26 -18.05 1.89
CA LEU A 342 -10.89 -18.57 1.96
C LEU A 342 -10.18 -18.20 3.27
N LEU A 343 -10.60 -17.12 3.93
CA LEU A 343 -9.92 -16.61 5.12
C LEU A 343 -9.85 -17.60 6.29
N PRO A 344 -10.89 -18.38 6.61
CA PRO A 344 -10.83 -19.36 7.70
C PRO A 344 -9.70 -20.38 7.57
N ASP A 345 -9.54 -20.97 6.39
CA ASP A 345 -8.49 -21.95 6.13
C ASP A 345 -7.08 -21.33 6.11
N LEU A 346 -6.96 -20.12 5.58
CA LEU A 346 -5.71 -19.36 5.58
C LEU A 346 -5.29 -18.99 7.00
N LEU A 347 -6.24 -18.55 7.85
CA LEU A 347 -5.99 -18.23 9.27
C LEU A 347 -5.59 -19.46 10.10
N GLY A 348 -5.91 -20.66 9.64
CA GLY A 348 -5.40 -21.91 10.21
C GLY A 348 -3.91 -22.13 9.96
N GLN A 349 -3.31 -21.44 8.98
CA GLN A 349 -1.97 -21.70 8.49
C GLN A 349 -1.02 -20.51 8.64
N ILE A 350 -1.48 -19.28 8.36
CA ILE A 350 -0.66 -18.07 8.36
C ILE A 350 -1.37 -16.90 9.04
N PRO A 351 -0.62 -15.93 9.60
CA PRO A 351 -1.19 -14.71 10.15
C PRO A 351 -1.69 -13.77 9.04
N ILE A 352 -2.83 -13.10 9.33
CA ILE A 352 -3.44 -12.11 8.45
C ILE A 352 -3.65 -10.81 9.23
N VAL A 353 -3.25 -9.69 8.64
CA VAL A 353 -3.60 -8.35 9.08
C VAL A 353 -4.63 -7.79 8.12
N LEU A 354 -5.80 -7.43 8.64
CA LEU A 354 -6.78 -6.59 7.98
C LEU A 354 -6.70 -5.18 8.57
N TYR A 355 -6.71 -4.16 7.72
CA TYR A 355 -6.70 -2.78 8.21
C TYR A 355 -7.61 -1.87 7.39
N ASN A 356 -8.25 -0.89 8.05
CA ASN A 356 -9.14 0.07 7.39
C ASN A 356 -8.86 1.49 7.85
N GLY A 357 -9.00 2.44 6.90
CA GLY A 357 -9.06 3.86 7.21
C GLY A 357 -10.47 4.29 7.65
N ASP A 358 -10.53 5.29 8.55
CA ASP A 358 -11.79 5.83 9.07
C ASP A 358 -12.68 6.47 8.00
N TYR A 359 -12.05 7.06 6.97
CA TYR A 359 -12.72 7.93 6.00
C TYR A 359 -13.04 7.26 4.66
N ASP A 360 -12.84 5.95 4.58
CA ASP A 360 -13.21 5.17 3.40
C ASP A 360 -14.69 4.82 3.42
N LEU A 361 -15.43 5.23 2.40
CA LEU A 361 -16.81 4.78 2.20
C LEU A 361 -16.87 3.52 1.33
N VAL A 362 -15.94 3.35 0.37
CA VAL A 362 -15.97 2.25 -0.62
C VAL A 362 -15.81 0.90 0.06
N CYS A 363 -14.74 0.72 0.84
CA CYS A 363 -14.51 -0.48 1.63
C CYS A 363 -14.47 -0.13 3.12
N ASN A 364 -15.57 0.45 3.60
CA ASN A 364 -15.61 1.03 4.93
C ASN A 364 -15.38 0.00 6.05
N HIS A 365 -14.85 0.47 7.15
CA HIS A 365 -14.48 -0.37 8.28
C HIS A 365 -15.66 -1.11 8.92
N TRP A 366 -16.91 -0.59 8.80
CA TRP A 366 -18.09 -1.29 9.32
C TRP A 366 -18.34 -2.60 8.59
N GLY A 367 -18.12 -2.63 7.26
CA GLY A 367 -18.22 -3.85 6.47
C GLY A 367 -17.18 -4.90 6.89
N THR A 368 -15.94 -4.48 7.09
CA THR A 368 -14.88 -5.37 7.55
C THR A 368 -15.13 -5.88 8.97
N GLU A 369 -15.52 -5.00 9.90
CA GLU A 369 -15.86 -5.38 11.29
C GLU A 369 -17.03 -6.38 11.30
N LYS A 370 -18.09 -6.12 10.53
CA LYS A 370 -19.23 -7.05 10.38
C LYS A 370 -18.82 -8.40 9.79
N MET A 371 -18.00 -8.41 8.75
CA MET A 371 -17.45 -9.64 8.18
C MET A 371 -16.70 -10.46 9.22
N ILE A 372 -15.80 -9.84 9.99
CA ILE A 372 -15.03 -10.50 11.03
C ILE A 372 -15.94 -11.07 12.13
N ASP A 373 -16.92 -10.29 12.59
CA ASP A 373 -17.85 -10.71 13.64
C ASP A 373 -18.72 -11.90 13.23
N GLN A 374 -18.98 -12.07 11.93
CA GLN A 374 -19.76 -13.19 11.37
C GLN A 374 -18.90 -14.40 10.96
N MET A 375 -17.60 -14.18 10.72
CA MET A 375 -16.69 -15.22 10.24
C MET A 375 -16.32 -16.18 11.37
N THR A 376 -16.34 -17.49 11.06
CA THR A 376 -15.89 -18.55 11.97
C THR A 376 -14.56 -19.12 11.47
N TRP A 377 -13.52 -19.08 12.32
CA TRP A 377 -12.23 -19.69 12.02
C TRP A 377 -11.62 -20.33 13.27
N ASN A 378 -10.86 -21.40 13.07
CA ASN A 378 -10.29 -22.18 14.17
C ASN A 378 -11.35 -22.58 15.22
N GLY A 379 -12.56 -22.93 14.72
CA GLY A 379 -13.68 -23.42 15.54
C GLY A 379 -14.43 -22.35 16.35
N ARG A 380 -14.21 -21.03 16.11
CA ARG A 380 -14.83 -19.94 16.88
C ARG A 380 -15.22 -18.78 16.00
N THR A 381 -16.28 -18.07 16.34
CA THR A 381 -16.81 -16.94 15.59
C THR A 381 -16.28 -15.62 16.11
N GLY A 382 -15.92 -14.74 15.20
CA GLY A 382 -15.40 -13.41 15.52
C GLY A 382 -14.11 -13.49 16.33
N PHE A 383 -13.93 -12.56 17.23
CA PHE A 383 -12.78 -12.50 18.15
C PHE A 383 -12.98 -13.25 19.47
N ASP A 384 -13.83 -14.29 19.50
CA ASP A 384 -14.03 -15.15 20.68
C ASP A 384 -12.72 -15.87 21.07
N LEU A 385 -12.27 -15.75 22.33
CA LEU A 385 -11.06 -16.37 22.87
C LEU A 385 -11.29 -17.81 23.36
N GLY A 386 -12.56 -18.22 23.51
CA GLY A 386 -12.92 -19.57 23.81
C GLY A 386 -13.22 -19.90 25.27
N ASP A 387 -13.18 -18.94 26.12
CA ASP A 387 -13.56 -19.00 27.52
C ASP A 387 -14.83 -18.18 27.83
N GLY A 388 -15.57 -17.79 26.77
CA GLY A 388 -16.72 -16.89 26.85
C GLY A 388 -16.33 -15.41 26.82
N THR A 389 -15.05 -15.09 26.62
CA THR A 389 -14.57 -13.72 26.48
C THR A 389 -14.16 -13.43 25.03
N PHE A 390 -14.14 -12.16 24.67
CA PHE A 390 -13.67 -11.68 23.37
C PHE A 390 -12.35 -10.95 23.53
N ALA A 391 -11.48 -11.05 22.51
CA ALA A 391 -10.25 -10.28 22.48
C ALA A 391 -10.58 -8.78 22.65
N PRO A 392 -9.86 -8.07 23.53
CA PRO A 392 -10.12 -6.64 23.78
C PRO A 392 -9.81 -5.78 22.56
N ILE A 393 -10.53 -4.67 22.43
CA ILE A 393 -10.17 -3.60 21.52
C ILE A 393 -9.20 -2.69 22.26
N GLU A 394 -7.96 -2.61 21.78
CA GLU A 394 -6.92 -1.82 22.41
C GLU A 394 -6.56 -0.58 21.57
N PRO A 395 -6.07 0.51 22.19
CA PRO A 395 -5.46 1.61 21.43
C PRO A 395 -4.24 1.12 20.67
N TRP A 396 -4.22 1.37 19.37
CA TRP A 396 -3.02 1.16 18.56
C TRP A 396 -2.09 2.37 18.66
N ILE A 397 -0.92 2.18 19.24
CA ILE A 397 0.03 3.25 19.54
C ILE A 397 1.19 3.22 18.54
N VAL A 398 1.43 4.35 17.89
CA VAL A 398 2.57 4.58 17.00
C VAL A 398 3.31 5.84 17.46
N ASP A 399 4.60 5.71 17.71
CA ASP A 399 5.47 6.81 18.19
C ASP A 399 4.89 7.57 19.41
N GLY A 400 4.24 6.83 20.33
CA GLY A 400 3.66 7.37 21.55
C GLY A 400 2.29 8.03 21.40
N GLN A 401 1.71 8.03 20.21
CA GLN A 401 0.39 8.59 19.93
C GLN A 401 -0.62 7.50 19.56
N THR A 402 -1.87 7.67 19.96
CA THR A 402 -2.96 6.79 19.52
C THR A 402 -3.19 6.98 18.02
N ALA A 403 -2.82 5.99 17.24
CA ALA A 403 -2.93 5.98 15.79
C ALA A 403 -4.19 5.28 15.28
N GLY A 404 -4.86 4.51 16.16
CA GLY A 404 -6.01 3.72 15.79
C GLY A 404 -6.48 2.80 16.92
N ARG A 405 -7.18 1.76 16.55
CA ARG A 405 -7.59 0.64 17.41
C ARG A 405 -7.07 -0.66 16.82
N ILE A 406 -6.68 -1.59 17.68
CA ILE A 406 -6.20 -2.91 17.30
C ILE A 406 -6.94 -3.99 18.05
N ARG A 407 -7.22 -5.10 17.39
CA ARG A 407 -7.80 -6.31 17.99
C ARG A 407 -7.16 -7.54 17.37
N SER A 408 -6.75 -8.52 18.16
CA SER A 408 -6.06 -9.70 17.64
C SER A 408 -6.51 -10.98 18.34
N ALA A 409 -6.78 -12.01 17.55
CA ALA A 409 -6.99 -13.37 18.04
C ALA A 409 -6.69 -14.39 16.93
N ARG A 410 -6.12 -15.54 17.30
CA ARG A 410 -6.05 -16.73 16.43
C ARG A 410 -5.55 -16.45 15.01
N ASN A 411 -4.38 -15.80 14.90
CA ASN A 411 -3.72 -15.38 13.65
C ASN A 411 -4.39 -14.21 12.90
N LEU A 412 -5.57 -13.71 13.32
CA LEU A 412 -6.16 -12.51 12.75
C LEU A 412 -5.80 -11.29 13.61
N THR A 413 -5.27 -10.26 12.97
CA THR A 413 -5.14 -8.91 13.54
C THR A 413 -5.95 -7.94 12.70
N TYR A 414 -6.81 -7.17 13.36
CA TYR A 414 -7.57 -6.10 12.73
C TYR A 414 -7.13 -4.75 13.29
N ILE A 415 -6.86 -3.79 12.40
CA ILE A 415 -6.43 -2.42 12.75
C ILE A 415 -7.33 -1.42 12.05
N ARG A 416 -8.04 -0.60 12.85
CA ARG A 416 -8.69 0.60 12.33
C ARG A 416 -7.73 1.77 12.49
N VAL A 417 -7.34 2.38 11.39
CA VAL A 417 -6.35 3.48 11.33
C VAL A 417 -7.09 4.81 11.33
N TYR A 418 -6.86 5.64 12.36
CA TYR A 418 -7.53 6.93 12.48
C TYR A 418 -7.02 7.94 11.47
N ASN A 419 -7.95 8.78 10.98
CA ASN A 419 -7.69 9.82 10.00
C ASN A 419 -7.04 9.29 8.69
N ALA A 420 -7.40 8.08 8.30
CA ALA A 420 -6.92 7.45 7.08
C ALA A 420 -8.05 7.32 6.05
N SER A 421 -7.71 7.46 4.79
CA SER A 421 -8.59 7.28 3.62
C SER A 421 -8.63 5.83 3.15
N HIS A 422 -9.24 5.58 1.98
CA HIS A 422 -9.22 4.30 1.28
C HIS A 422 -7.78 3.77 1.07
N SER A 423 -6.85 4.60 0.64
CA SER A 423 -5.43 4.24 0.64
C SER A 423 -4.79 4.69 1.95
N VAL A 424 -4.75 3.78 2.93
CA VAL A 424 -4.11 4.02 4.24
C VAL A 424 -2.62 4.29 4.07
N THR A 425 -1.98 3.57 3.15
CA THR A 425 -0.55 3.69 2.88
C THR A 425 -0.17 5.06 2.32
N LEU A 426 -1.07 5.70 1.58
CA LEU A 426 -0.91 7.05 1.06
C LEU A 426 -1.23 8.12 2.12
N SER A 427 -2.38 8.00 2.77
CA SER A 427 -2.88 9.02 3.71
C SER A 427 -2.19 9.00 5.08
N GLN A 428 -1.72 7.83 5.53
CA GLN A 428 -1.02 7.63 6.81
C GLN A 428 0.28 6.82 6.64
N PRO A 429 1.23 7.28 5.80
CA PRO A 429 2.37 6.48 5.35
C PRO A 429 3.30 6.02 6.48
N TYR A 430 3.56 6.85 7.48
CA TYR A 430 4.39 6.46 8.63
C TYR A 430 3.70 5.43 9.52
N ARG A 431 2.37 5.54 9.70
CA ARG A 431 1.58 4.56 10.45
C ARG A 431 1.53 3.23 9.71
N SER A 432 1.35 3.24 8.39
CA SER A 432 1.36 2.02 7.58
C SER A 432 2.71 1.29 7.66
N ARG A 433 3.82 2.03 7.62
CA ARG A 433 5.14 1.43 7.82
C ARG A 433 5.32 0.88 9.24
N ALA A 434 4.83 1.57 10.26
CA ALA A 434 4.88 1.07 11.64
C ALA A 434 4.07 -0.23 11.80
N MET A 435 2.91 -0.33 11.15
CA MET A 435 2.10 -1.54 11.09
C MET A 435 2.87 -2.70 10.45
N LEU A 436 3.51 -2.49 9.30
CA LEU A 436 4.34 -3.51 8.67
C LEU A 436 5.44 -3.96 9.63
N HIS A 437 6.19 -3.04 10.24
CA HIS A 437 7.30 -3.36 11.14
C HIS A 437 6.83 -4.19 12.35
N GLN A 438 5.67 -3.85 12.90
CA GLN A 438 5.06 -4.61 13.99
C GLN A 438 4.70 -6.02 13.54
N PHE A 439 4.09 -6.17 12.37
CA PHE A 439 3.65 -7.45 11.83
C PHE A 439 4.82 -8.39 11.50
N ILE A 440 5.85 -7.88 10.84
CA ILE A 440 7.05 -8.66 10.48
C ILE A 440 8.08 -8.74 11.63
N LYS A 441 7.74 -8.25 12.82
CA LYS A 441 8.55 -8.30 14.06
C LYS A 441 9.92 -7.65 13.93
N LEU A 442 9.97 -6.44 13.33
CA LEU A 442 11.21 -5.64 13.20
C LEU A 442 11.55 -4.79 14.44
N ASN A 443 10.87 -4.97 15.56
CA ASN A 443 10.93 -4.08 16.72
C ASN A 443 12.35 -3.86 17.31
N ASN A 444 13.27 -4.78 17.13
CA ASN A 444 14.62 -4.67 17.68
C ASN A 444 15.59 -3.85 16.82
N THR A 445 15.37 -3.78 15.51
CA THR A 445 16.26 -3.07 14.57
C THR A 445 16.02 -1.57 14.57
N THR A 446 14.77 -1.14 14.75
CA THR A 446 14.40 0.28 14.77
C THR A 446 14.90 1.02 16.01
N ARG A 447 15.03 0.36 17.17
CA ARG A 447 15.61 0.95 18.39
C ARG A 447 17.10 1.29 18.21
N HIS A 448 17.88 0.41 17.59
CA HIS A 448 19.28 0.68 17.29
C HIS A 448 19.48 1.81 16.28
N PHE A 449 18.58 1.95 15.34
CA PHE A 449 18.64 3.01 14.32
C PHE A 449 18.29 4.40 14.89
N LYS A 450 17.22 4.49 15.72
CA LYS A 450 16.88 5.72 16.46
C LYS A 450 18.02 6.13 17.41
N ALA A 451 18.63 5.17 18.11
CA ALA A 451 19.76 5.44 19.02
C ALA A 451 21.01 5.95 18.27
N LYS A 452 21.33 5.37 17.11
CA LYS A 452 22.50 5.77 16.31
C LYS A 452 22.29 7.13 15.64
N HIS A 453 21.07 7.44 15.17
CA HIS A 453 20.75 8.75 14.58
C HIS A 453 20.70 9.86 15.64
N ASN A 454 20.10 9.59 16.80
CA ASN A 454 20.11 10.53 17.91
C ASN A 454 21.54 10.74 18.46
N GLY A 455 22.36 9.70 18.50
CA GLY A 455 23.78 9.80 18.87
C GLY A 455 24.58 10.66 17.90
N LEU A 456 24.35 10.56 16.59
CA LEU A 456 24.99 11.41 15.57
C LEU A 456 24.56 12.89 15.67
N ILE A 457 23.28 13.15 15.90
CA ILE A 457 22.75 14.52 16.10
C ILE A 457 23.33 15.13 17.37
N ILE A 458 23.32 14.41 18.49
CA ILE A 458 23.91 14.87 19.76
C ILE A 458 25.40 15.12 19.60
N PHE A 459 26.15 14.24 18.91
CA PHE A 459 27.57 14.40 18.64
C PHE A 459 27.87 15.64 17.78
N SER A 460 27.03 15.89 16.76
CA SER A 460 27.14 17.08 15.91
C SER A 460 26.86 18.38 16.68
N ILE A 461 25.87 18.39 17.58
CA ILE A 461 25.56 19.54 18.45
C ILE A 461 26.71 19.80 19.43
N VAL A 462 27.26 18.73 20.02
CA VAL A 462 28.41 18.85 20.95
C VAL A 462 29.65 19.43 20.23
N ILE A 463 29.95 18.93 19.02
CA ILE A 463 31.06 19.46 18.20
C ILE A 463 30.83 20.97 17.88
N PHE A 464 29.60 21.31 17.50
CA PHE A 464 29.26 22.74 17.18
C PHE A 464 29.42 23.65 18.39
N ILE A 465 28.98 23.19 19.59
CA ILE A 465 29.17 23.92 20.85
C ILE A 465 30.66 24.07 21.18
N VAL A 466 31.46 23.03 21.01
CA VAL A 466 32.93 23.07 21.26
C VAL A 466 33.60 24.04 20.29
N ILE A 467 33.24 24.04 19.00
CA ILE A 467 33.81 24.99 18.01
C ILE A 467 33.46 26.42 18.39
N ILE A 468 32.21 26.74 18.75
CA ILE A 468 31.81 28.07 19.17
C ILE A 468 32.58 28.49 20.42
N SER A 469 32.69 27.61 21.42
CA SER A 469 33.41 27.91 22.66
C SER A 469 34.90 28.17 22.41
N CYS A 470 35.55 27.38 21.55
CA CYS A 470 36.95 27.59 21.17
C CYS A 470 37.15 28.89 20.39
N THR A 471 36.20 29.23 19.49
CA THR A 471 36.26 30.47 18.72
C THR A 471 36.08 31.70 19.63
N CYS A 472 35.17 31.64 20.58
CA CYS A 472 34.97 32.69 21.58
C CYS A 472 36.22 32.85 22.47
N LEU A 473 36.84 31.78 22.92
CA LEU A 473 38.09 31.82 23.71
C LEU A 473 39.27 32.38 22.89
N PHE A 474 39.37 32.03 21.60
CA PHE A 474 40.39 32.56 20.71
C PHE A 474 40.23 34.07 20.49
N LEU A 475 39.00 34.52 20.24
CA LEU A 475 38.67 35.95 20.10
C LEU A 475 38.93 36.71 21.40
N TYR A 476 38.58 36.14 22.55
CA TYR A 476 38.87 36.73 23.86
C TYR A 476 40.37 36.87 24.12
N LYS A 477 41.21 35.90 23.75
CA LYS A 477 42.68 35.99 23.86
C LYS A 477 43.30 36.98 22.88
N LYS A 478 42.75 37.08 21.67
CA LYS A 478 43.30 37.96 20.61
C LYS A 478 42.92 39.44 20.79
N TYR A 479 41.80 39.70 21.45
CA TYR A 479 41.28 41.04 21.72
C TYR A 479 40.94 41.17 23.21
N PRO A 480 41.98 41.33 24.12
CA PRO A 480 41.71 41.53 25.54
C PRO A 480 40.99 42.85 25.73
N PHE A 481 39.89 42.78 26.47
CA PHE A 481 39.04 43.95 26.78
C PHE A 481 39.85 44.98 27.53
N GLN A 482 40.08 46.18 26.94
CA GLN A 482 40.45 47.37 27.67
C GLN A 482 39.18 47.96 28.27
N GLU A 483 39.13 48.09 29.59
CA GLU A 483 37.98 48.65 30.31
C GLU A 483 37.66 50.08 29.81
N PRO A 484 36.45 50.31 29.30
CA PRO A 484 35.94 51.66 29.13
C PRO A 484 35.26 52.07 30.43
N LYS A 485 35.68 53.26 30.90
CA LYS A 485 34.98 53.89 32.00
C LYS A 485 33.53 54.19 31.68
N GLN A 486 32.66 53.65 32.56
CA GLN A 486 31.23 54.00 32.77
C GLN A 486 30.19 53.63 31.73
N HIS A 487 29.25 52.86 32.29
CA HIS A 487 27.78 52.66 31.96
C HIS A 487 27.34 51.96 30.67
N ASN A 488 26.55 50.91 30.93
CA ASN A 488 25.53 50.30 30.05
C ASN A 488 25.89 49.14 29.11
N PHE A 489 26.95 48.36 29.29
CA PHE A 489 27.21 47.19 28.46
C PHE A 489 26.88 45.80 29.09
N ARG A 490 26.45 45.74 30.36
CA ARG A 490 26.10 44.47 31.01
C ARG A 490 24.81 43.82 30.50
N LEU A 491 23.91 44.57 29.88
CA LEU A 491 22.61 44.06 29.41
C LEU A 491 22.67 43.46 28.00
N ILE A 492 23.62 43.83 27.16
CA ILE A 492 23.71 43.31 25.78
C ILE A 492 24.34 41.91 25.73
N PHE A 493 25.25 41.58 26.64
CA PHE A 493 25.88 40.24 26.66
C PHE A 493 24.97 39.16 27.25
N ILE A 494 24.08 39.52 28.16
CA ILE A 494 23.09 38.58 28.74
C ILE A 494 21.95 38.32 27.75
N SER A 495 21.55 39.30 26.95
CA SER A 495 20.54 39.15 25.89
C SER A 495 20.98 38.23 24.72
N LEU A 496 22.26 38.27 24.34
CA LEU A 496 22.81 37.41 23.29
C LEU A 496 22.99 35.95 23.77
N PHE A 497 23.19 35.71 25.06
CA PHE A 497 23.32 34.37 25.61
C PHE A 497 21.96 33.68 25.85
N CYS A 498 20.90 34.44 26.09
CA CYS A 498 19.52 33.89 26.22
C CYS A 498 18.81 33.65 24.89
N TYR A 499 19.27 34.26 23.78
CA TYR A 499 18.64 34.04 22.45
C TYR A 499 19.20 32.83 21.69
N CYS A 500 20.28 32.21 22.19
CA CYS A 500 20.84 30.97 21.61
C CYS A 500 20.46 29.70 22.35
N ILE A 501 19.61 29.73 23.39
CA ILE A 501 19.21 28.57 24.20
C ILE A 501 17.68 28.34 24.17
N CYS A 502 16.88 29.11 23.41
CA CYS A 502 15.46 28.79 23.14
C CYS A 502 15.25 28.27 21.72
#